data_c899e78cd307f987a13bc7aaf98e013d
#
_entry.id   c899e78cd307f987a13bc7aaf98e013d
#
_cell.length_a   1.000
_cell.length_b   1.000
_cell.length_c   1.000
_cell.angle_alpha   90.00
_cell.angle_beta   90.00
_cell.angle_gamma   90.00
#
_symmetry.space_group_name_H-M   'P 1'
#
loop_
_entity.id
_entity.type
_entity.pdbx_description
1 polymer ?
#
loop_
_entity_poly.entity_id
_entity_poly.type
_entity_poly.pdbx_seq_one_letter_code
_entity_poly.pdbx_strand_id
1 'polypeptide(L)'
;MKALNGYDISKLWEMFAVGDSQISSRGKKKGQKRKVKVNKIQTEKNKDKTLRQDTESCILTDCSLCPRNCHVDRTAGKTGYCGMDQKVKIARAALHMWEEPCISGTRGSGAVFFTGCNLRCCFCQNREIAIGDSGLEITEERLAEIFLELQEKDAANINLVTGTHYIPQIIAALDCAKKHGLNIPVVYNCGGYENTETLKLLDGYVDIYLPDYKYAESELAVDRKS
;
A
#
# COMPACT_ATOMS: atom_id res chain seq x y z
N MET A 1 -16.74 -13.56 -27.81
CA MET A 1 -16.62 -12.79 -26.57
C MET A 1 -17.17 -11.40 -26.82
N LYS A 2 -18.33 -11.07 -26.26
CA LYS A 2 -18.97 -9.76 -26.45
C LYS A 2 -18.43 -8.82 -25.37
N ALA A 3 -17.92 -7.65 -25.80
CA ALA A 3 -17.45 -6.59 -24.94
C ALA A 3 -18.59 -6.11 -24.02
N LEU A 4 -18.30 -6.04 -22.73
CA LEU A 4 -19.15 -5.41 -21.73
C LEU A 4 -18.90 -3.90 -21.74
N ASN A 5 -19.98 -3.19 -22.10
CA ASN A 5 -20.25 -1.78 -21.82
C ASN A 5 -19.17 -0.73 -22.09
N GLY A 6 -19.14 -0.23 -23.34
CA GLY A 6 -19.14 1.20 -23.67
C GLY A 6 -18.11 2.16 -23.09
N TYR A 7 -17.07 1.71 -22.41
CA TYR A 7 -15.98 2.57 -21.96
C TYR A 7 -14.78 2.41 -22.90
N ASP A 8 -14.51 3.49 -23.63
CA ASP A 8 -13.36 3.60 -24.53
C ASP A 8 -12.07 3.73 -23.67
N ILE A 9 -11.36 2.62 -23.57
CA ILE A 9 -10.10 2.51 -22.82
C ILE A 9 -9.04 3.49 -23.36
N SER A 10 -9.15 3.94 -24.64
CA SER A 10 -8.23 4.92 -25.22
C SER A 10 -8.32 6.29 -24.55
N LYS A 11 -9.48 6.68 -24.03
CA LYS A 11 -9.68 7.95 -23.29
C LYS A 11 -9.09 7.93 -21.88
N LEU A 12 -8.95 6.76 -21.27
CA LEU A 12 -8.25 6.63 -19.97
C LEU A 12 -6.74 6.88 -20.12
N TRP A 13 -6.15 6.53 -21.27
CA TRP A 13 -4.74 6.80 -21.55
C TRP A 13 -4.43 8.29 -21.72
N GLU A 14 -5.33 9.07 -22.31
CA GLU A 14 -5.13 10.51 -22.47
C GLU A 14 -5.20 11.29 -21.14
N MET A 15 -5.91 10.79 -20.15
CA MET A 15 -5.98 11.40 -18.80
C MET A 15 -4.70 11.22 -17.98
N PHE A 16 -3.86 10.23 -18.30
CA PHE A 16 -2.60 9.95 -17.60
C PHE A 16 -1.34 10.43 -18.34
N ALA A 17 -1.48 10.98 -19.56
CA ALA A 17 -0.37 11.41 -20.42
C ALA A 17 -0.05 12.91 -20.34
N VAL A 18 -0.43 13.62 -19.28
CA VAL A 18 -0.10 15.04 -19.11
C VAL A 18 0.99 15.20 -18.06
N GLY A 19 2.24 15.31 -18.52
CA GLY A 19 3.30 15.75 -17.63
C GLY A 19 4.73 15.53 -18.11
N ASP A 20 5.06 15.84 -19.37
CA ASP A 20 6.45 16.11 -19.72
C ASP A 20 6.54 17.15 -20.86
N SER A 21 6.78 18.38 -20.49
CA SER A 21 7.58 19.31 -21.32
C SER A 21 7.62 20.72 -20.69
N GLN A 22 8.84 21.22 -20.67
CA GLN A 22 9.31 22.61 -20.51
C GLN A 22 9.94 22.96 -19.16
N ILE A 23 11.21 22.60 -19.04
CA ILE A 23 12.17 23.36 -18.25
C ILE A 23 12.87 24.35 -19.21
N SER A 24 12.43 25.58 -19.19
CA SER A 24 13.12 26.71 -19.80
C SER A 24 13.97 27.43 -18.76
N SER A 25 15.24 27.57 -19.08
CA SER A 25 16.26 28.33 -18.36
C SER A 25 15.92 29.82 -18.27
N ARG A 26 15.85 30.41 -17.06
CA ARG A 26 16.18 31.85 -16.81
C ARG A 26 16.36 32.18 -15.32
N GLY A 27 17.52 32.78 -14.98
CA GLY A 27 17.58 33.88 -14.02
C GLY A 27 18.09 33.56 -12.61
N LYS A 28 19.41 33.70 -12.43
CA LYS A 28 20.06 33.92 -11.13
C LYS A 28 19.54 35.19 -10.46
N LYS A 29 18.90 35.06 -9.28
CA LYS A 29 18.89 35.96 -8.10
C LYS A 29 17.68 35.68 -7.22
N LYS A 30 17.78 34.78 -6.23
CA LYS A 30 16.83 34.66 -5.10
C LYS A 30 17.35 33.63 -4.07
N GLY A 31 18.62 33.71 -3.64
CA GLY A 31 19.23 32.74 -2.73
C GLY A 31 18.70 32.76 -1.28
N GLN A 32 18.31 33.94 -0.75
CA GLN A 32 18.01 34.06 0.67
C GLN A 32 16.55 33.73 1.05
N LYS A 33 15.58 34.10 0.22
CA LYS A 33 14.16 33.74 0.47
C LYS A 33 13.85 32.24 0.31
N ARG A 34 14.67 31.53 -0.46
CA ARG A 34 14.51 30.06 -0.70
C ARG A 34 14.90 29.23 0.53
N LYS A 35 15.96 29.63 1.27
CA LYS A 35 16.41 28.93 2.51
C LYS A 35 15.36 28.96 3.62
N VAL A 36 14.71 30.11 3.84
CA VAL A 36 13.67 30.24 4.88
C VAL A 36 12.42 29.42 4.54
N LYS A 37 12.04 29.38 3.26
CA LYS A 37 10.87 28.60 2.81
C LYS A 37 11.12 27.08 2.88
N VAL A 38 12.35 26.62 2.55
CA VAL A 38 12.76 25.23 2.65
C VAL A 38 12.78 24.77 4.12
N ASN A 39 13.34 25.58 5.04
CA ASN A 39 13.36 25.23 6.46
C ASN A 39 11.94 25.16 7.07
N LYS A 40 11.01 26.02 6.65
CA LYS A 40 9.62 25.98 7.13
C LYS A 40 8.89 24.73 6.65
N ILE A 41 9.06 24.36 5.38
CA ILE A 41 8.51 23.12 4.79
C ILE A 41 9.11 21.88 5.47
N GLN A 42 10.41 21.89 5.78
CA GLN A 42 11.10 20.80 6.47
C GLN A 42 10.60 20.64 7.93
N THR A 43 10.33 21.75 8.60
CA THR A 43 9.81 21.75 9.98
C THR A 43 8.35 21.27 10.04
N GLU A 44 7.53 21.66 9.07
CA GLU A 44 6.15 21.19 8.94
C GLU A 44 6.10 19.68 8.62
N LYS A 45 6.95 19.19 7.70
CA LYS A 45 7.08 17.75 7.40
C LYS A 45 7.57 16.94 8.61
N ASN A 46 8.48 17.46 9.42
CA ASN A 46 8.94 16.77 10.62
C ASN A 46 7.89 16.71 11.72
N LYS A 47 7.10 17.77 11.93
CA LYS A 47 5.95 17.75 12.84
C LYS A 47 4.87 16.77 12.42
N ASP A 48 4.57 16.74 11.11
CA ASP A 48 3.60 15.81 10.52
C ASP A 48 4.04 14.33 10.70
N LYS A 49 5.35 14.08 10.57
CA LYS A 49 5.92 12.74 10.78
C LYS A 49 5.83 12.27 12.25
N THR A 50 6.08 13.14 13.21
CA THR A 50 5.98 12.80 14.65
C THR A 50 4.53 12.52 15.03
N LEU A 51 3.57 13.35 14.59
CA LEU A 51 2.14 13.14 14.80
C LEU A 51 1.64 11.83 14.16
N ARG A 52 2.18 11.44 12.98
CA ARG A 52 1.85 10.17 12.33
C ARG A 52 2.36 8.98 13.14
N GLN A 53 3.59 8.99 13.61
CA GLN A 53 4.16 7.91 14.42
C GLN A 53 3.39 7.68 15.71
N ASP A 54 2.96 8.74 16.39
CA ASP A 54 2.13 8.65 17.59
C ASP A 54 0.74 8.05 17.27
N THR A 55 0.15 8.43 16.14
CA THR A 55 -1.14 7.90 15.67
C THR A 55 -1.04 6.44 15.28
N GLU A 56 0.04 6.04 14.59
CA GLU A 56 0.29 4.66 14.16
C GLU A 56 0.48 3.72 15.35
N SER A 57 1.20 4.16 16.38
CA SER A 57 1.37 3.41 17.63
C SER A 57 0.04 3.25 18.37
N CYS A 58 -0.77 4.29 18.43
CA CYS A 58 -2.08 4.27 19.10
C CYS A 58 -3.07 3.33 18.38
N ILE A 59 -3.06 3.29 17.05
CA ILE A 59 -3.95 2.42 16.25
C ILE A 59 -3.70 0.92 16.50
N LEU A 60 -2.46 0.52 16.83
CA LEU A 60 -2.14 -0.89 17.08
C LEU A 60 -2.45 -1.34 18.52
N THR A 61 -2.43 -0.43 19.49
CA THR A 61 -2.83 -0.74 20.88
C THR A 61 -4.32 -0.90 21.05
N ASP A 62 -5.10 -0.27 20.16
CA ASP A 62 -6.58 -0.40 20.08
C ASP A 62 -6.98 -0.51 18.58
N CYS A 63 -6.83 -1.72 18.02
CA CYS A 63 -6.83 -1.95 16.57
C CYS A 63 -8.13 -1.53 15.89
N SER A 64 -8.04 -0.45 15.11
CA SER A 64 -9.11 0.13 14.28
C SER A 64 -8.69 0.34 12.81
N LEU A 65 -7.64 -0.37 12.32
CA LEU A 65 -7.09 -0.24 10.98
C LEU A 65 -8.08 -0.53 9.84
N CYS A 66 -9.09 -1.35 10.11
CA CYS A 66 -10.09 -1.70 9.10
C CYS A 66 -11.49 -1.68 9.71
N PRO A 67 -12.56 -1.73 8.90
CA PRO A 67 -13.94 -1.68 9.40
C PRO A 67 -14.35 -2.82 10.35
N ARG A 68 -13.48 -3.81 10.62
CA ARG A 68 -13.70 -4.81 11.67
C ARG A 68 -13.63 -4.22 13.07
N ASN A 69 -12.84 -3.16 13.26
CA ASN A 69 -12.70 -2.45 14.55
C ASN A 69 -12.56 -3.45 15.72
N CYS A 70 -11.53 -4.29 15.67
CA CYS A 70 -11.37 -5.42 16.59
C CYS A 70 -11.05 -4.96 18.03
N HIS A 71 -10.54 -3.74 18.22
CA HIS A 71 -10.17 -3.18 19.51
C HIS A 71 -9.25 -4.08 20.36
N VAL A 72 -8.37 -4.82 19.68
CA VAL A 72 -7.35 -5.66 20.33
C VAL A 72 -6.02 -4.92 20.37
N ASP A 73 -5.26 -5.15 21.43
CA ASP A 73 -3.89 -4.66 21.56
C ASP A 73 -2.95 -5.61 20.80
N ARG A 74 -2.62 -5.24 19.56
CA ARG A 74 -1.71 -6.02 18.71
C ARG A 74 -0.26 -5.91 19.13
N THR A 75 0.10 -4.84 19.85
CA THR A 75 1.46 -4.66 20.40
C THR A 75 1.76 -5.65 21.51
N ALA A 76 0.74 -6.09 22.22
CA ALA A 76 0.81 -7.16 23.24
C ALA A 76 0.66 -8.58 22.65
N GLY A 77 0.78 -8.74 21.31
CA GLY A 77 0.67 -10.03 20.63
C GLY A 77 -0.75 -10.56 20.49
N LYS A 78 -1.79 -9.75 20.79
CA LYS A 78 -3.17 -10.15 20.54
C LYS A 78 -3.52 -10.01 19.07
N THR A 79 -4.36 -10.90 18.57
CA THR A 79 -4.78 -10.94 17.17
C THR A 79 -6.25 -10.56 17.03
N GLY A 80 -6.55 -9.78 15.98
CA GLY A 80 -7.92 -9.46 15.60
C GLY A 80 -8.49 -10.48 14.60
N TYR A 81 -9.57 -10.10 13.90
CA TYR A 81 -10.20 -10.94 12.88
C TYR A 81 -9.22 -11.38 11.76
N CYS A 82 -8.27 -10.53 11.39
CA CYS A 82 -7.25 -10.87 10.39
C CYS A 82 -6.30 -11.99 10.83
N GLY A 83 -6.27 -12.33 12.13
CA GLY A 83 -5.40 -13.36 12.70
C GLY A 83 -3.96 -12.91 12.97
N MET A 84 -3.66 -11.61 12.78
CA MET A 84 -2.29 -11.09 12.85
C MET A 84 -2.11 -10.14 14.03
N ASP A 85 -0.95 -10.24 14.67
CA ASP A 85 -0.42 -9.29 15.66
C ASP A 85 0.34 -8.12 14.97
N GLN A 86 1.20 -7.42 15.69
CA GLN A 86 1.98 -6.31 15.13
C GLN A 86 3.12 -6.74 14.21
N LYS A 87 3.59 -8.00 14.31
CA LYS A 87 4.74 -8.49 13.53
C LYS A 87 4.33 -8.73 12.08
N VAL A 88 5.09 -8.16 11.14
CA VAL A 88 4.82 -8.36 9.72
C VAL A 88 5.06 -9.81 9.34
N LYS A 89 4.07 -10.43 8.72
CA LYS A 89 4.16 -11.77 8.18
C LYS A 89 3.86 -11.74 6.68
N ILE A 90 4.77 -12.24 5.86
CA ILE A 90 4.61 -12.32 4.42
C ILE A 90 4.63 -13.76 3.95
N ALA A 91 3.73 -14.10 3.03
CA ALA A 91 3.66 -15.44 2.44
C ALA A 91 4.56 -15.55 1.20
N ARG A 92 4.70 -14.47 0.44
CA ARG A 92 5.47 -14.47 -0.81
C ARG A 92 5.92 -13.05 -1.16
N ALA A 93 7.13 -12.94 -1.73
CA ALA A 93 7.61 -11.75 -2.41
C ALA A 93 8.32 -12.18 -3.70
N ALA A 94 7.79 -11.80 -4.87
CA ALA A 94 8.33 -12.19 -6.16
C ALA A 94 7.80 -11.31 -7.30
N LEU A 95 8.47 -11.36 -8.46
CA LEU A 95 7.90 -10.83 -9.69
C LEU A 95 6.65 -11.63 -10.07
N HIS A 96 5.55 -10.93 -10.34
CA HIS A 96 4.28 -11.47 -10.80
C HIS A 96 3.98 -10.93 -12.19
N MET A 97 4.02 -11.84 -13.19
CA MET A 97 3.90 -11.46 -14.61
C MET A 97 2.44 -11.35 -15.07
N TRP A 98 1.50 -11.80 -14.23
CA TRP A 98 0.07 -11.94 -14.57
C TRP A 98 -0.84 -11.01 -13.75
N GLU A 99 -0.27 -9.91 -13.25
CA GLU A 99 -1.07 -8.81 -12.73
C GLU A 99 -1.71 -8.06 -13.91
N GLU A 100 -2.60 -7.11 -13.69
CA GLU A 100 -3.21 -6.32 -14.75
C GLU A 100 -2.13 -5.77 -15.71
N PRO A 101 -2.32 -5.83 -17.03
CA PRO A 101 -1.29 -5.43 -18.00
C PRO A 101 -0.77 -4.00 -17.82
N CYS A 102 -1.62 -3.08 -17.33
CA CYS A 102 -1.22 -1.69 -17.02
C CYS A 102 -0.29 -1.59 -15.80
N ILE A 103 -0.27 -2.60 -14.92
CA ILE A 103 0.57 -2.67 -13.72
C ILE A 103 1.84 -3.47 -13.98
N SER A 104 1.72 -4.66 -14.55
CA SER A 104 2.86 -5.56 -14.76
C SER A 104 3.71 -5.21 -15.98
N GLY A 105 3.10 -4.66 -17.04
CA GLY A 105 3.79 -4.41 -18.30
C GLY A 105 4.53 -5.66 -18.78
N THR A 106 5.75 -5.47 -19.28
CA THR A 106 6.64 -6.57 -19.72
C THR A 106 7.62 -7.04 -18.66
N ARG A 107 7.81 -6.28 -17.58
CA ARG A 107 8.79 -6.54 -16.52
C ARG A 107 8.21 -7.33 -15.33
N GLY A 108 6.90 -7.32 -15.19
CA GLY A 108 6.18 -7.89 -14.06
C GLY A 108 6.07 -6.93 -12.87
N SER A 109 5.07 -7.17 -12.04
CA SER A 109 4.81 -6.47 -10.79
C SER A 109 5.59 -7.10 -9.63
N GLY A 110 6.27 -6.31 -8.81
CA GLY A 110 6.96 -6.77 -7.60
C GLY A 110 5.97 -7.05 -6.49
N ALA A 111 5.26 -8.17 -6.56
CA ALA A 111 4.16 -8.48 -5.66
C ALA A 111 4.66 -8.99 -4.30
N VAL A 112 4.19 -8.37 -3.21
CA VAL A 112 4.39 -8.78 -1.83
C VAL A 112 3.05 -9.16 -1.22
N PHE A 113 2.86 -10.45 -0.99
CA PHE A 113 1.64 -11.02 -0.41
C PHE A 113 1.76 -11.05 1.11
N PHE A 114 0.98 -10.22 1.78
CA PHE A 114 0.91 -10.21 3.24
C PHE A 114 0.00 -11.33 3.74
N THR A 115 0.43 -11.98 4.82
CA THR A 115 -0.34 -13.04 5.47
C THR A 115 -1.44 -12.45 6.33
N GLY A 116 -2.60 -13.11 6.38
CA GLY A 116 -3.81 -12.63 7.05
C GLY A 116 -4.68 -11.80 6.12
N CYS A 117 -5.97 -11.64 6.48
CA CYS A 117 -6.90 -10.85 5.69
C CYS A 117 -8.08 -10.39 6.54
N ASN A 118 -8.48 -9.12 6.38
CA ASN A 118 -9.64 -8.54 7.06
C ASN A 118 -10.99 -8.98 6.47
N LEU A 119 -11.00 -9.60 5.29
CA LEU A 119 -12.22 -10.11 4.63
C LEU A 119 -12.42 -11.62 4.81
N ARG A 120 -11.39 -12.44 4.58
CA ARG A 120 -11.44 -13.91 4.61
C ARG A 120 -12.57 -14.49 3.75
N CYS A 121 -12.70 -14.04 2.49
CA CYS A 121 -13.75 -14.48 1.58
C CYS A 121 -13.80 -16.00 1.43
N CYS A 122 -15.00 -16.59 1.44
CA CYS A 122 -15.19 -18.05 1.32
C CYS A 122 -14.69 -18.62 -0.02
N PHE A 123 -14.62 -17.79 -1.08
CA PHE A 123 -14.14 -18.13 -2.43
C PHE A 123 -12.68 -17.66 -2.68
N CYS A 124 -11.93 -17.32 -1.63
CA CYS A 124 -10.57 -16.81 -1.79
C CYS A 124 -9.67 -17.87 -2.41
N GLN A 125 -9.05 -17.56 -3.55
CA GLN A 125 -8.06 -18.44 -4.20
C GLN A 125 -6.74 -18.53 -3.40
N ASN A 126 -6.44 -17.53 -2.55
CA ASN A 126 -5.28 -17.49 -1.67
C ASN A 126 -5.69 -17.80 -0.21
N ARG A 127 -6.55 -18.80 0.00
CA ARG A 127 -7.16 -19.08 1.31
C ARG A 127 -6.12 -19.29 2.42
N GLU A 128 -5.07 -20.09 2.17
CA GLU A 128 -4.02 -20.39 3.15
C GLU A 128 -3.30 -19.12 3.64
N ILE A 129 -3.04 -18.19 2.71
CA ILE A 129 -2.47 -16.89 3.04
C ILE A 129 -3.47 -16.06 3.86
N ALA A 130 -4.74 -16.04 3.43
CA ALA A 130 -5.78 -15.21 4.04
C ALA A 130 -6.15 -15.62 5.47
N ILE A 131 -6.06 -16.91 5.82
CA ILE A 131 -6.35 -17.41 7.17
C ILE A 131 -5.14 -17.37 8.12
N GLY A 132 -3.94 -17.11 7.60
CA GLY A 132 -2.75 -16.94 8.43
C GLY A 132 -1.84 -18.16 8.54
N ASP A 133 -2.14 -19.26 7.85
CA ASP A 133 -1.44 -20.55 8.01
C ASP A 133 -0.07 -20.57 7.32
N SER A 134 0.20 -19.67 6.39
CA SER A 134 1.44 -19.63 5.62
C SER A 134 2.20 -18.31 5.84
N GLY A 135 3.51 -18.33 5.61
CA GLY A 135 4.37 -17.15 5.60
C GLY A 135 5.39 -17.11 6.73
N LEU A 136 6.30 -16.14 6.64
CA LEU A 136 7.38 -15.91 7.59
C LEU A 136 7.23 -14.54 8.24
N GLU A 137 7.46 -14.47 9.55
CA GLU A 137 7.60 -13.20 10.26
C GLU A 137 8.90 -12.53 9.86
N ILE A 138 8.83 -11.22 9.59
CA ILE A 138 9.97 -10.39 9.22
C ILE A 138 9.91 -9.05 9.97
N THR A 139 11.05 -8.37 10.04
CA THR A 139 11.12 -7.00 10.52
C THR A 139 10.75 -5.99 9.43
N GLU A 140 10.49 -4.75 9.80
CA GLU A 140 10.19 -3.65 8.87
C GLU A 140 11.41 -3.34 7.98
N GLU A 141 12.63 -3.46 8.55
CA GLU A 141 13.88 -3.31 7.79
C GLU A 141 13.98 -4.41 6.72
N ARG A 142 13.66 -5.67 7.07
CA ARG A 142 13.68 -6.77 6.09
C ARG A 142 12.62 -6.56 5.00
N LEU A 143 11.46 -6.00 5.34
CA LEU A 143 10.45 -5.63 4.36
C LEU A 143 10.96 -4.54 3.41
N ALA A 144 11.69 -3.55 3.93
CA ALA A 144 12.32 -2.51 3.12
C ALA A 144 13.38 -3.09 2.15
N GLU A 145 14.20 -4.03 2.64
CA GLU A 145 15.17 -4.74 1.79
C GLU A 145 14.47 -5.51 0.67
N ILE A 146 13.36 -6.19 0.96
CA ILE A 146 12.57 -6.91 -0.06
C ILE A 146 12.06 -5.96 -1.15
N PHE A 147 11.62 -4.76 -0.80
CA PHE A 147 11.21 -3.77 -1.79
C PHE A 147 12.37 -3.37 -2.72
N LEU A 148 13.58 -3.18 -2.15
CA LEU A 148 14.79 -2.87 -2.92
C LEU A 148 15.22 -4.07 -3.80
N GLU A 149 15.19 -5.29 -3.27
CA GLU A 149 15.49 -6.51 -4.03
C GLU A 149 14.54 -6.70 -5.23
N LEU A 150 13.26 -6.35 -5.08
CA LEU A 150 12.31 -6.41 -6.19
C LEU A 150 12.61 -5.34 -7.23
N GLN A 151 12.99 -4.13 -6.80
CA GLN A 151 13.45 -3.09 -7.72
C GLN A 151 14.72 -3.50 -8.46
N GLU A 152 15.70 -4.11 -7.79
CA GLU A 152 16.93 -4.63 -8.42
C GLU A 152 16.63 -5.75 -9.45
N LYS A 153 15.55 -6.50 -9.26
CA LYS A 153 15.03 -7.48 -10.22
C LYS A 153 14.23 -6.85 -11.37
N ASP A 154 14.29 -5.53 -11.52
CA ASP A 154 13.60 -4.76 -12.57
C ASP A 154 12.06 -4.85 -12.50
N ALA A 155 11.49 -4.98 -11.30
CA ALA A 155 10.04 -4.90 -11.11
C ALA A 155 9.50 -3.56 -11.62
N ALA A 156 8.33 -3.58 -12.28
CA ALA A 156 7.67 -2.36 -12.75
C ALA A 156 7.17 -1.46 -11.59
N ASN A 157 6.87 -2.06 -10.45
CA ASN A 157 6.37 -1.41 -9.24
C ASN A 157 6.57 -2.32 -8.03
N ILE A 158 6.29 -1.81 -6.83
CA ILE A 158 6.05 -2.60 -5.62
C ILE A 158 4.54 -2.74 -5.44
N ASN A 159 4.02 -3.96 -5.50
CA ASN A 159 2.60 -4.24 -5.34
C ASN A 159 2.32 -4.87 -3.97
N LEU A 160 1.66 -4.11 -3.09
CA LEU A 160 1.33 -4.47 -1.72
C LEU A 160 -0.02 -5.19 -1.71
N VAL A 161 -0.01 -6.53 -1.69
CA VAL A 161 -1.22 -7.35 -1.80
C VAL A 161 -1.77 -7.67 -0.41
N THR A 162 -2.98 -7.18 -0.13
CA THR A 162 -3.71 -7.42 1.14
C THR A 162 -2.95 -6.92 2.37
N GLY A 163 -2.36 -5.70 2.30
CA GLY A 163 -1.54 -5.11 3.36
C GLY A 163 -2.29 -4.31 4.43
N THR A 164 -3.62 -4.25 4.41
CA THR A 164 -4.45 -3.35 5.26
C THR A 164 -4.10 -3.40 6.74
N HIS A 165 -3.88 -4.58 7.29
CA HIS A 165 -3.60 -4.80 8.71
C HIS A 165 -2.14 -4.52 9.09
N TYR A 166 -1.28 -4.18 8.12
CA TYR A 166 0.13 -3.83 8.31
C TYR A 166 0.48 -2.42 7.81
N ILE A 167 -0.50 -1.55 7.59
CA ILE A 167 -0.26 -0.21 7.04
C ILE A 167 0.81 0.57 7.82
N PRO A 168 0.83 0.61 9.17
CA PRO A 168 1.90 1.30 9.91
C PRO A 168 3.29 0.74 9.59
N GLN A 169 3.44 -0.58 9.60
CA GLN A 169 4.71 -1.25 9.32
C GLN A 169 5.13 -1.10 7.86
N ILE A 170 4.17 -1.10 6.92
CA ILE A 170 4.41 -0.83 5.51
C ILE A 170 4.95 0.58 5.31
N ILE A 171 4.38 1.57 5.99
CA ILE A 171 4.84 2.97 5.94
C ILE A 171 6.28 3.07 6.46
N ALA A 172 6.59 2.44 7.61
CA ALA A 172 7.93 2.42 8.17
C ALA A 172 8.94 1.78 7.19
N ALA A 173 8.57 0.65 6.56
CA ALA A 173 9.39 -0.02 5.56
C ALA A 173 9.58 0.83 4.30
N LEU A 174 8.54 1.50 3.80
CA LEU A 174 8.63 2.40 2.64
C LEU A 174 9.50 3.63 2.94
N ASP A 175 9.40 4.20 4.15
CA ASP A 175 10.29 5.29 4.59
C ASP A 175 11.76 4.84 4.60
N CYS A 176 12.02 3.63 5.07
CA CYS A 176 13.36 3.04 5.06
C CYS A 176 13.83 2.80 3.62
N ALA A 177 13.05 2.14 2.79
CA ALA A 177 13.40 1.82 1.41
C ALA A 177 13.62 3.08 0.55
N LYS A 178 12.77 4.11 0.68
CA LYS A 178 12.93 5.40 -0.03
C LYS A 178 14.24 6.10 0.33
N LYS A 179 14.71 6.00 1.59
CA LYS A 179 16.03 6.53 1.99
C LYS A 179 17.19 5.78 1.35
N HIS A 180 17.00 4.50 1.00
CA HIS A 180 17.99 3.63 0.36
C HIS A 180 17.80 3.53 -1.15
N GLY A 181 16.99 4.39 -1.76
CA GLY A 181 16.91 4.55 -3.21
C GLY A 181 15.74 3.84 -3.90
N LEU A 182 14.70 3.43 -3.16
CA LEU A 182 13.46 2.97 -3.78
C LEU A 182 12.82 4.13 -4.57
N ASN A 183 12.62 3.93 -5.88
CA ASN A 183 12.14 4.96 -6.81
C ASN A 183 11.08 4.47 -7.80
N ILE A 184 10.71 3.19 -7.77
CA ILE A 184 9.63 2.64 -8.59
C ILE A 184 8.27 2.88 -7.90
N PRO A 185 7.15 2.95 -8.66
CA PRO A 185 5.83 3.18 -8.13
C PRO A 185 5.40 2.14 -7.10
N VAL A 186 4.57 2.56 -6.15
CA VAL A 186 3.95 1.69 -5.14
C VAL A 186 2.48 1.52 -5.46
N VAL A 187 2.05 0.27 -5.58
CA VAL A 187 0.66 -0.14 -5.82
C VAL A 187 0.09 -0.73 -4.54
N TYR A 188 -1.11 -0.31 -4.15
CA TYR A 188 -1.84 -0.86 -3.03
C TYR A 188 -3.03 -1.68 -3.54
N ASN A 189 -2.86 -3.02 -3.51
CA ASN A 189 -3.84 -3.99 -3.99
C ASN A 189 -4.63 -4.54 -2.79
N CYS A 190 -5.88 -4.18 -2.69
CA CYS A 190 -6.68 -4.43 -1.50
C CYS A 190 -8.07 -4.98 -1.78
N GLY A 191 -8.71 -5.50 -0.75
CA GLY A 191 -10.01 -6.13 -0.85
C GLY A 191 -11.20 -5.19 -0.99
N GLY A 192 -11.00 -3.86 -0.99
CA GLY A 192 -12.07 -2.86 -1.01
C GLY A 192 -12.81 -2.75 0.33
N TYR A 193 -12.20 -3.20 1.44
CA TYR A 193 -12.78 -3.15 2.79
C TYR A 193 -11.82 -2.46 3.76
N GLU A 194 -11.62 -1.17 3.54
CA GLU A 194 -10.69 -0.29 4.25
C GLU A 194 -11.42 0.86 4.95
N ASN A 195 -10.85 1.35 6.05
CA ASN A 195 -11.25 2.61 6.67
C ASN A 195 -10.62 3.78 5.90
N THR A 196 -11.41 4.80 5.61
CA THR A 196 -10.95 6.02 4.93
C THR A 196 -9.81 6.70 5.69
N GLU A 197 -9.90 6.75 7.03
CA GLU A 197 -8.85 7.37 7.85
C GLU A 197 -7.53 6.60 7.77
N THR A 198 -7.58 5.27 7.67
CA THR A 198 -6.41 4.43 7.48
C THR A 198 -5.79 4.62 6.09
N LEU A 199 -6.63 4.76 5.05
CA LEU A 199 -6.14 5.05 3.70
C LEU A 199 -5.43 6.40 3.62
N LYS A 200 -5.86 7.41 4.37
CA LYS A 200 -5.18 8.71 4.44
C LYS A 200 -3.73 8.62 4.95
N LEU A 201 -3.40 7.60 5.76
CA LEU A 201 -2.02 7.37 6.20
C LEU A 201 -1.10 7.00 5.03
N LEU A 202 -1.65 6.44 3.95
CA LEU A 202 -0.92 6.06 2.75
C LEU A 202 -0.66 7.23 1.79
N ASP A 203 -1.19 8.43 2.07
CA ASP A 203 -0.98 9.62 1.24
C ASP A 203 0.52 9.96 1.11
N GLY A 204 1.01 10.05 -0.13
CA GLY A 204 2.42 10.27 -0.45
C GLY A 204 3.31 9.02 -0.37
N TYR A 205 2.73 7.86 -0.07
CA TYR A 205 3.41 6.55 -0.11
C TYR A 205 2.98 5.70 -1.28
N VAL A 206 1.69 5.70 -1.60
CA VAL A 206 1.07 4.90 -2.65
C VAL A 206 0.76 5.76 -3.86
N ASP A 207 1.14 5.27 -5.03
CA ASP A 207 0.91 5.94 -6.32
C ASP A 207 -0.36 5.42 -7.02
N ILE A 208 -0.69 4.14 -6.83
CA ILE A 208 -1.80 3.47 -7.52
C ILE A 208 -2.59 2.62 -6.53
N TYR A 209 -3.92 2.77 -6.52
CA TYR A 209 -4.82 1.93 -5.75
C TYR A 209 -5.54 0.95 -6.66
N LEU A 210 -5.54 -0.35 -6.28
CA LEU A 210 -6.26 -1.44 -6.95
C LEU A 210 -7.25 -2.06 -5.94
N PRO A 211 -8.40 -1.44 -5.69
CA PRO A 211 -9.42 -2.04 -4.84
C PRO A 211 -10.23 -3.08 -5.61
N ASP A 212 -10.37 -4.26 -5.04
CA ASP A 212 -11.27 -5.28 -5.56
C ASP A 212 -12.74 -4.88 -5.41
N TYR A 213 -13.51 -5.03 -6.49
CA TYR A 213 -14.96 -4.94 -6.46
C TYR A 213 -15.58 -6.34 -6.40
N LYS A 214 -15.79 -6.86 -5.17
CA LYS A 214 -16.15 -8.26 -4.95
C LYS A 214 -17.65 -8.55 -5.05
N TYR A 215 -18.51 -7.56 -4.80
CA TYR A 215 -19.96 -7.70 -4.76
C TYR A 215 -20.66 -6.52 -5.41
N ALA A 216 -21.56 -6.78 -6.35
CA ALA A 216 -22.40 -5.76 -6.98
C ALA A 216 -23.58 -5.33 -6.08
N GLU A 217 -24.04 -6.23 -5.21
CA GLU A 217 -25.19 -6.03 -4.34
C GLU A 217 -24.77 -5.97 -2.88
N SER A 218 -25.27 -4.97 -2.15
CA SER A 218 -24.90 -4.74 -0.75
C SER A 218 -25.38 -5.88 0.17
N GLU A 219 -26.49 -6.52 -0.14
CA GLU A 219 -27.00 -7.66 0.63
C GLU A 219 -26.04 -8.84 0.60
N LEU A 220 -25.49 -9.18 -0.59
CA LEU A 220 -24.49 -10.22 -0.74
C LEU A 220 -23.19 -9.88 -0.01
N ALA A 221 -22.84 -8.59 0.04
CA ALA A 221 -21.66 -8.15 0.76
C ALA A 221 -21.78 -8.29 2.28
N VAL A 222 -22.97 -8.14 2.84
CA VAL A 222 -23.27 -8.32 4.26
C VAL A 222 -23.26 -9.80 4.64
N ASP A 223 -23.93 -10.67 3.86
CA ASP A 223 -24.03 -12.10 4.12
C ASP A 223 -22.66 -12.82 4.15
N ARG A 224 -21.71 -12.32 3.38
CA ARG A 224 -20.35 -12.92 3.25
C ARG A 224 -19.32 -12.43 4.26
N LYS A 225 -19.72 -11.55 5.19
CA LYS A 225 -18.89 -11.04 6.30
C LYS A 225 -19.05 -11.86 7.60
N SER A 226 -20.02 -12.75 7.65
CA SER A 226 -20.30 -13.62 8.80
C SER A 226 -19.50 -14.91 8.78
#